data_1ebfe41f9c8e5079b8763528efe69d3c
#
_entry.id   1ebfe41f9c8e5079b8763528efe69d3c
#
_cell.length_a   1.000
_cell.length_b   1.000
_cell.length_c   1.000
_cell.angle_alpha   90.00
_cell.angle_beta   90.00
_cell.angle_gamma   90.00
#
_symmetry.space_group_name_H-M   'P 1'
#
loop_
_entity.id
_entity.type
_entity.pdbx_description
1 polymer ?
#
loop_
_entity_poly.entity_id
_entity_poly.type
_entity_poly.pdbx_seq_one_letter_code
_entity_poly.pdbx_strand_id
1 'polypeptide(L)'
;MANILIIGAGSMGTAFSFPCSDNNHNVSIIGTHLENDFIDQINSKKIHPGLDCKVPISVKFLKFTKLGEEIKKNTDLIVVAVTSKGIDWASVELSKVLKKNIPILILTKGLAINDNKYEILANRMERLLKKNGVKETNISAAGGPCLAKELANKTHTSVVFANKELKIAKQISKLASTDYYHIFTSEDIVGVEVCAAIKNIFSMAIGASQGLCNLNATKEVREKNYLNTAAALVNESIREMIIFTEKLKGKKETVLGLAGI
;
A
#
# COMPACT_ATOMS: atom_id res chain seq x y z
N MET A 1 -6.91 21.74 -4.78
CA MET A 1 -7.44 21.05 -3.58
C MET A 1 -8.30 19.90 -4.07
N ALA A 2 -8.01 18.65 -3.65
CA ALA A 2 -8.74 17.43 -4.07
C ALA A 2 -9.47 16.80 -2.87
N ASN A 3 -10.49 16.00 -3.14
CA ASN A 3 -11.21 15.22 -2.14
C ASN A 3 -10.71 13.75 -2.20
N ILE A 4 -10.01 13.32 -1.17
CA ILE A 4 -9.39 11.99 -1.09
C ILE A 4 -10.13 11.16 -0.05
N LEU A 5 -10.62 10.00 -0.48
CA LEU A 5 -11.31 9.05 0.37
C LEU A 5 -10.44 7.82 0.61
N ILE A 6 -10.08 7.55 1.85
CA ILE A 6 -9.28 6.39 2.24
C ILE A 6 -10.20 5.36 2.91
N ILE A 7 -10.17 4.11 2.45
CA ILE A 7 -10.92 2.99 3.01
C ILE A 7 -9.97 2.10 3.81
N GLY A 8 -10.20 2.02 5.11
CA GLY A 8 -9.36 1.35 6.10
C GLY A 8 -8.62 2.35 6.98
N ALA A 9 -8.93 2.34 8.27
CA ALA A 9 -8.34 3.22 9.27
C ALA A 9 -7.09 2.63 9.94
N GLY A 10 -6.54 1.54 9.39
CA GLY A 10 -5.30 0.94 9.87
C GLY A 10 -4.09 1.87 9.71
N SER A 11 -2.92 1.41 10.20
CA SER A 11 -1.71 2.24 10.26
C SER A 11 -1.31 2.82 8.91
N MET A 12 -1.34 2.05 7.81
CA MET A 12 -0.92 2.55 6.49
C MET A 12 -1.94 3.53 5.90
N GLY A 13 -3.25 3.26 6.02
CA GLY A 13 -4.29 4.18 5.54
C GLY A 13 -4.23 5.52 6.27
N THR A 14 -4.04 5.48 7.59
CA THR A 14 -3.87 6.69 8.39
C THR A 14 -2.56 7.41 8.06
N ALA A 15 -1.44 6.70 7.94
CA ALA A 15 -0.15 7.31 7.59
C ALA A 15 -0.19 8.01 6.22
N PHE A 16 -0.88 7.42 5.24
CA PHE A 16 -1.04 8.02 3.91
C PHE A 16 -1.85 9.33 3.93
N SER A 17 -2.69 9.53 4.95
CA SER A 17 -3.43 10.80 5.09
C SER A 17 -2.54 11.99 5.41
N PHE A 18 -1.33 11.77 5.97
CA PHE A 18 -0.41 12.86 6.34
C PHE A 18 0.07 13.64 5.11
N PRO A 19 0.75 13.03 4.11
CA PRO A 19 1.18 13.77 2.93
C PRO A 19 0.00 14.38 2.15
N CYS A 20 -1.16 13.72 2.10
CA CYS A 20 -2.34 14.28 1.47
C CYS A 20 -2.87 15.52 2.22
N SER A 21 -2.87 15.49 3.54
CA SER A 21 -3.26 16.62 4.38
C SER A 21 -2.26 17.78 4.29
N ASP A 22 -0.95 17.49 4.26
CA ASP A 22 0.10 18.50 4.12
C ASP A 22 0.02 19.23 2.76
N ASN A 23 -0.47 18.53 1.73
CA ASN A 23 -0.78 19.14 0.43
C ASN A 23 -2.14 19.89 0.40
N ASN A 24 -2.74 20.15 1.55
CA ASN A 24 -4.01 20.88 1.70
C ASN A 24 -5.19 20.22 0.96
N HIS A 25 -5.22 18.89 0.90
CA HIS A 25 -6.38 18.16 0.37
C HIS A 25 -7.43 17.89 1.45
N ASN A 26 -8.68 17.73 1.03
CA ASN A 26 -9.76 17.26 1.90
C ASN A 26 -9.64 15.74 2.03
N VAL A 27 -9.27 15.24 3.20
CA VAL A 27 -9.07 13.80 3.43
C VAL A 27 -10.12 13.27 4.40
N SER A 28 -10.83 12.22 3.96
CA SER A 28 -11.73 11.44 4.80
C SER A 28 -11.25 9.99 4.86
N ILE A 29 -11.13 9.43 6.05
CA ILE A 29 -10.84 8.01 6.28
C ILE A 29 -12.13 7.34 6.70
N ILE A 30 -12.55 6.33 5.94
CA ILE A 30 -13.68 5.46 6.27
C ILE A 30 -13.13 4.18 6.87
N GLY A 31 -13.47 3.91 8.13
CA GLY A 31 -13.19 2.61 8.74
C GLY A 31 -13.94 1.48 8.04
N THR A 32 -13.43 0.27 8.13
CA THR A 32 -14.18 -0.93 7.73
C THR A 32 -15.33 -1.21 8.73
N HIS A 33 -16.19 -2.16 8.40
CA HIS A 33 -17.25 -2.59 9.32
C HIS A 33 -16.73 -3.17 10.66
N LEU A 34 -15.43 -3.50 10.73
CA LEU A 34 -14.75 -4.03 11.92
C LEU A 34 -14.06 -2.92 12.74
N GLU A 35 -14.03 -1.68 12.27
CA GLU A 35 -13.23 -0.60 12.87
C GLU A 35 -14.08 0.49 13.54
N ASN A 36 -15.36 0.25 13.83
CA ASN A 36 -16.24 1.28 14.41
C ASN A 36 -15.73 1.81 15.76
N ASP A 37 -15.36 0.93 16.68
CA ASP A 37 -14.85 1.32 18.01
C ASP A 37 -13.48 2.00 17.88
N PHE A 38 -12.67 1.54 16.92
CA PHE A 38 -11.37 2.13 16.61
C PHE A 38 -11.52 3.56 16.08
N ILE A 39 -12.50 3.81 15.22
CA ILE A 39 -12.83 5.16 14.73
C ILE A 39 -13.27 6.06 15.89
N ASP A 40 -14.11 5.57 16.79
CA ASP A 40 -14.56 6.33 17.98
C ASP A 40 -13.37 6.66 18.89
N GLN A 41 -12.44 5.73 19.09
CA GLN A 41 -11.21 5.94 19.86
C GLN A 41 -10.33 7.02 19.24
N ILE A 42 -10.08 6.97 17.90
CA ILE A 42 -9.27 8.00 17.21
C ILE A 42 -9.96 9.36 17.31
N ASN A 43 -11.27 9.43 17.11
CA ASN A 43 -12.00 10.69 17.16
C ASN A 43 -11.96 11.34 18.55
N SER A 44 -11.98 10.54 19.63
CA SER A 44 -11.91 11.03 21.01
C SER A 44 -10.50 11.46 21.41
N LYS A 45 -9.47 10.64 21.10
CA LYS A 45 -8.09 10.85 21.56
C LYS A 45 -7.23 11.64 20.59
N LYS A 46 -7.62 11.72 19.32
CA LYS A 46 -6.81 12.28 18.21
C LYS A 46 -5.43 11.65 18.08
N ILE A 47 -5.29 10.40 18.51
CA ILE A 47 -4.08 9.60 18.45
C ILE A 47 -4.43 8.26 17.79
N HIS A 48 -3.59 7.84 16.83
CA HIS A 48 -3.70 6.50 16.23
C HIS A 48 -2.84 5.51 17.03
N PRO A 49 -3.43 4.48 17.68
CA PRO A 49 -2.70 3.60 18.58
C PRO A 49 -1.51 2.87 17.93
N GLY A 50 -1.70 2.39 16.69
CA GLY A 50 -0.66 1.65 15.97
C GLY A 50 0.47 2.52 15.41
N LEU A 51 0.26 3.83 15.24
CA LEU A 51 1.28 4.79 14.82
C LEU A 51 1.92 5.50 16.02
N ASP A 52 1.26 5.49 17.16
CA ASP A 52 1.68 6.19 18.38
C ASP A 52 1.94 7.69 18.14
N CYS A 53 1.08 8.30 17.30
CA CYS A 53 1.18 9.72 16.96
C CYS A 53 -0.19 10.37 16.84
N LYS A 54 -0.21 11.71 16.95
CA LYS A 54 -1.40 12.52 16.68
C LYS A 54 -1.75 12.46 15.20
N VAL A 55 -3.04 12.25 14.90
CA VAL A 55 -3.53 12.32 13.52
C VAL A 55 -3.69 13.78 13.07
N PRO A 56 -3.56 14.11 11.77
CA PRO A 56 -3.77 15.47 11.29
C PRO A 56 -5.20 15.95 11.60
N ILE A 57 -5.34 17.18 12.11
CA ILE A 57 -6.62 17.74 12.58
C ILE A 57 -7.61 17.87 11.41
N SER A 58 -7.14 18.13 10.20
CA SER A 58 -7.95 18.28 8.98
C SER A 58 -8.54 16.95 8.48
N VAL A 59 -8.00 15.80 8.91
CA VAL A 59 -8.44 14.47 8.47
C VAL A 59 -9.69 14.05 9.24
N LYS A 60 -10.73 13.66 8.51
CA LYS A 60 -11.99 13.16 9.07
C LYS A 60 -11.94 11.65 9.20
N PHE A 61 -12.22 11.13 10.38
CA PHE A 61 -12.37 9.69 10.62
C PHE A 61 -13.85 9.36 10.78
N LEU A 62 -14.36 8.53 9.89
CA LEU A 62 -15.78 8.25 9.73
C LEU A 62 -16.05 6.73 9.78
N LYS A 63 -17.19 6.35 10.33
CA LYS A 63 -17.65 4.95 10.32
C LYS A 63 -18.04 4.52 8.89
N PHE A 64 -17.99 3.23 8.65
CA PHE A 64 -18.31 2.61 7.36
C PHE A 64 -19.68 3.05 6.80
N THR A 65 -20.67 3.26 7.64
CA THR A 65 -22.03 3.71 7.26
C THR A 65 -22.04 5.02 6.46
N LYS A 66 -20.98 5.81 6.54
CA LYS A 66 -20.82 7.09 5.81
C LYS A 66 -20.21 6.96 4.41
N LEU A 67 -19.80 5.75 3.98
CA LEU A 67 -19.15 5.53 2.69
C LEU A 67 -19.94 6.11 1.51
N GLY A 68 -21.24 5.83 1.43
CA GLY A 68 -22.09 6.28 0.33
C GLY A 68 -22.30 7.81 0.30
N GLU A 69 -22.27 8.47 1.45
CA GLU A 69 -22.37 9.92 1.55
C GLU A 69 -21.06 10.61 1.11
N GLU A 70 -19.91 10.08 1.56
CA GLU A 70 -18.59 10.66 1.24
C GLU A 70 -18.25 10.53 -0.26
N ILE A 71 -18.53 9.39 -0.89
CA ILE A 71 -18.28 9.21 -2.34
C ILE A 71 -19.08 10.21 -3.19
N LYS A 72 -20.28 10.59 -2.76
CA LYS A 72 -21.13 11.57 -3.48
C LYS A 72 -20.56 12.99 -3.46
N LYS A 73 -19.62 13.30 -2.59
CA LYS A 73 -19.01 14.63 -2.42
C LYS A 73 -17.90 14.98 -3.42
N ASN A 74 -17.98 14.51 -4.67
CA ASN A 74 -16.96 14.72 -5.70
C ASN A 74 -15.59 14.18 -5.31
N THR A 75 -15.52 12.92 -4.93
CA THR A 75 -14.25 12.23 -4.66
C THR A 75 -13.38 12.20 -5.91
N ASP A 76 -12.13 12.66 -5.78
CA ASP A 76 -11.13 12.71 -6.86
C ASP A 76 -10.21 11.49 -6.83
N LEU A 77 -10.01 10.88 -5.65
CA LEU A 77 -9.19 9.67 -5.45
C LEU A 77 -9.78 8.81 -4.34
N ILE A 78 -9.89 7.52 -4.61
CA ILE A 78 -10.17 6.49 -3.60
C ILE A 78 -8.88 5.76 -3.29
N VAL A 79 -8.53 5.62 -2.01
CA VAL A 79 -7.38 4.86 -1.54
C VAL A 79 -7.87 3.65 -0.77
N VAL A 80 -7.44 2.46 -1.15
CA VAL A 80 -7.81 1.21 -0.47
C VAL A 80 -6.62 0.73 0.36
N ALA A 81 -6.79 0.77 1.68
CA ALA A 81 -5.77 0.47 2.68
C ALA A 81 -6.25 -0.59 3.70
N VAL A 82 -6.99 -1.57 3.22
CA VAL A 82 -7.45 -2.73 3.98
C VAL A 82 -6.43 -3.87 3.94
N THR A 83 -6.63 -4.94 4.70
CA THR A 83 -5.81 -6.16 4.55
C THR A 83 -6.07 -6.83 3.20
N SER A 84 -5.18 -7.73 2.75
CA SER A 84 -5.39 -8.46 1.49
C SER A 84 -6.71 -9.24 1.45
N LYS A 85 -7.14 -9.80 2.59
CA LYS A 85 -8.47 -10.45 2.75
C LYS A 85 -9.63 -9.46 2.65
N GLY A 86 -9.40 -8.19 2.94
CA GLY A 86 -10.42 -7.12 2.87
C GLY A 86 -10.67 -6.59 1.45
N ILE A 87 -9.84 -6.93 0.46
CA ILE A 87 -9.98 -6.45 -0.93
C ILE A 87 -11.32 -6.86 -1.53
N ASP A 88 -11.76 -8.09 -1.31
CA ASP A 88 -13.03 -8.59 -1.83
C ASP A 88 -14.20 -7.81 -1.25
N TRP A 89 -14.21 -7.63 0.06
CA TRP A 89 -15.20 -6.80 0.75
C TRP A 89 -15.20 -5.36 0.23
N ALA A 90 -14.03 -4.72 0.15
CA ALA A 90 -13.93 -3.35 -0.34
C ALA A 90 -14.43 -3.22 -1.79
N SER A 91 -14.14 -4.20 -2.65
CA SER A 91 -14.62 -4.23 -4.04
C SER A 91 -16.14 -4.30 -4.11
N VAL A 92 -16.76 -5.16 -3.28
CA VAL A 92 -18.24 -5.29 -3.22
C VAL A 92 -18.87 -4.00 -2.70
N GLU A 93 -18.35 -3.42 -1.63
CA GLU A 93 -18.92 -2.20 -1.05
C GLU A 93 -18.76 -0.99 -1.97
N LEU A 94 -17.59 -0.86 -2.61
CA LEU A 94 -17.36 0.18 -3.61
C LEU A 94 -18.30 0.04 -4.82
N SER A 95 -18.57 -1.18 -5.30
CA SER A 95 -19.45 -1.40 -6.44
C SER A 95 -20.88 -0.88 -6.23
N LYS A 96 -21.35 -0.85 -4.99
CA LYS A 96 -22.68 -0.35 -4.63
C LYS A 96 -22.82 1.17 -4.77
N VAL A 97 -21.71 1.89 -4.65
CA VAL A 97 -21.70 3.36 -4.52
C VAL A 97 -20.97 4.08 -5.65
N LEU A 98 -20.08 3.39 -6.39
CA LEU A 98 -19.36 3.95 -7.52
C LEU A 98 -20.32 4.23 -8.69
N LYS A 99 -20.48 5.52 -9.05
CA LYS A 99 -21.29 5.98 -10.19
C LYS A 99 -20.45 6.60 -11.30
N LYS A 100 -19.16 6.87 -11.03
CA LYS A 100 -18.20 7.50 -11.93
C LYS A 100 -16.91 6.70 -11.94
N ASN A 101 -16.11 6.86 -12.97
CA ASN A 101 -14.75 6.32 -13.02
C ASN A 101 -13.82 7.18 -12.15
N ILE A 102 -13.75 6.86 -10.86
CA ILE A 102 -12.85 7.51 -9.91
C ILE A 102 -11.56 6.68 -9.84
N PRO A 103 -10.37 7.29 -9.95
CA PRO A 103 -9.11 6.58 -9.75
C PRO A 103 -9.05 5.91 -8.36
N ILE A 104 -8.58 4.67 -8.32
CA ILE A 104 -8.40 3.90 -7.09
C ILE A 104 -6.90 3.60 -6.92
N LEU A 105 -6.35 3.89 -5.76
CA LEU A 105 -4.99 3.52 -5.37
C LEU A 105 -5.03 2.44 -4.30
N ILE A 106 -4.42 1.28 -4.56
CA ILE A 106 -4.29 0.20 -3.58
C ILE A 106 -2.95 0.36 -2.85
N LEU A 107 -3.01 0.48 -1.51
CA LEU A 107 -1.84 0.43 -0.63
C LEU A 107 -1.63 -0.97 -0.03
N THR A 108 -2.62 -1.83 -0.17
CA THR A 108 -2.62 -3.20 0.34
C THR A 108 -1.57 -4.02 -0.40
N LYS A 109 -0.74 -4.72 0.36
CA LYS A 109 0.27 -5.65 -0.17
C LYS A 109 -0.27 -7.07 -0.14
N GLY A 110 0.02 -7.86 -1.18
CA GLY A 110 -0.35 -9.25 -1.23
C GLY A 110 -0.69 -9.74 -2.63
N LEU A 111 -0.95 -11.04 -2.73
CA LEU A 111 -1.45 -11.69 -3.93
C LEU A 111 -2.73 -12.45 -3.58
N ALA A 112 -3.56 -12.65 -4.58
CA ALA A 112 -4.74 -13.48 -4.51
C ALA A 112 -4.58 -14.74 -5.37
N ILE A 113 -5.51 -15.66 -5.23
CA ILE A 113 -5.62 -16.83 -6.10
C ILE A 113 -6.97 -16.76 -6.81
N ASN A 114 -6.96 -16.97 -8.11
CA ASN A 114 -8.14 -17.12 -8.95
C ASN A 114 -7.92 -18.30 -9.91
N ASP A 115 -8.83 -19.27 -9.92
CA ASP A 115 -8.73 -20.48 -10.76
C ASP A 115 -7.34 -21.16 -10.69
N ASN A 116 -6.84 -21.36 -9.48
CA ASN A 116 -5.52 -21.94 -9.19
C ASN A 116 -4.32 -21.16 -9.77
N LYS A 117 -4.50 -19.88 -10.11
CA LYS A 117 -3.43 -18.99 -10.59
C LYS A 117 -3.27 -17.79 -9.66
N TYR A 118 -2.03 -17.35 -9.49
CA TYR A 118 -1.77 -16.10 -8.77
C TYR A 118 -2.36 -14.91 -9.53
N GLU A 119 -2.97 -14.00 -8.80
CA GLU A 119 -3.58 -12.77 -9.29
C GLU A 119 -3.11 -11.59 -8.42
N ILE A 120 -2.69 -10.49 -9.03
CA ILE A 120 -2.40 -9.25 -8.30
C ILE A 120 -3.71 -8.63 -7.78
N LEU A 121 -3.64 -7.90 -6.67
CA LEU A 121 -4.84 -7.34 -6.03
C LEU A 121 -5.57 -6.32 -6.90
N ALA A 122 -4.86 -5.57 -7.73
CA ALA A 122 -5.46 -4.66 -8.70
C ALA A 122 -6.35 -5.39 -9.70
N ASN A 123 -5.88 -6.50 -10.28
CA ASN A 123 -6.68 -7.30 -11.20
C ASN A 123 -7.88 -7.96 -10.49
N ARG A 124 -7.68 -8.43 -9.25
CA ARG A 124 -8.77 -8.98 -8.43
C ARG A 124 -9.86 -7.94 -8.19
N MET A 125 -9.48 -6.75 -7.75
CA MET A 125 -10.43 -5.66 -7.53
C MET A 125 -11.13 -5.26 -8.81
N GLU A 126 -10.41 -5.09 -9.92
CA GLU A 126 -10.98 -4.77 -11.23
C GLU A 126 -12.03 -5.81 -11.64
N ARG A 127 -11.70 -7.09 -11.53
CA ARG A 127 -12.61 -8.21 -11.87
C ARG A 127 -13.86 -8.21 -11.00
N LEU A 128 -13.72 -7.99 -9.68
CA LEU A 128 -14.85 -7.95 -8.75
C LEU A 128 -15.74 -6.73 -8.97
N LEU A 129 -15.18 -5.55 -9.21
CA LEU A 129 -15.94 -4.35 -9.53
C LEU A 129 -16.75 -4.54 -10.83
N LYS A 130 -16.13 -5.07 -11.90
CA LYS A 130 -16.80 -5.36 -13.17
C LYS A 130 -17.91 -6.41 -13.01
N LYS A 131 -17.66 -7.49 -12.25
CA LYS A 131 -18.65 -8.52 -11.93
C LYS A 131 -19.90 -7.93 -11.25
N ASN A 132 -19.71 -6.88 -10.45
CA ASN A 132 -20.79 -6.18 -9.74
C ASN A 132 -21.34 -4.96 -10.50
N GLY A 133 -21.09 -4.85 -11.82
CA GLY A 133 -21.71 -3.86 -12.69
C GLY A 133 -20.99 -2.52 -12.86
N VAL A 134 -19.80 -2.36 -12.29
CA VAL A 134 -18.97 -1.17 -12.54
C VAL A 134 -18.35 -1.28 -13.93
N LYS A 135 -18.72 -0.38 -14.85
CA LYS A 135 -18.32 -0.46 -16.27
C LYS A 135 -16.85 -0.12 -16.49
N GLU A 136 -16.39 0.94 -15.84
CA GLU A 136 -15.03 1.47 -15.99
C GLU A 136 -14.30 1.48 -14.67
N THR A 137 -13.05 1.05 -14.68
CA THR A 137 -12.21 1.00 -13.51
C THR A 137 -10.84 1.56 -13.84
N ASN A 138 -10.27 2.29 -12.89
CA ASN A 138 -8.95 2.86 -13.03
C ASN A 138 -8.16 2.57 -11.73
N ILE A 139 -7.44 1.46 -11.71
CA ILE A 139 -6.80 0.95 -10.50
C ILE A 139 -5.29 1.09 -10.62
N SER A 140 -4.71 1.71 -9.60
CA SER A 140 -3.28 1.88 -9.38
C SER A 140 -2.86 1.11 -8.12
N ALA A 141 -1.59 0.78 -8.03
CA ALA A 141 -1.00 0.17 -6.84
C ALA A 141 0.24 0.93 -6.38
N ALA A 142 0.51 0.88 -5.08
CA ALA A 142 1.70 1.44 -4.48
C ALA A 142 2.64 0.32 -4.00
N GLY A 143 3.95 0.48 -4.26
CA GLY A 143 5.01 -0.41 -3.78
C GLY A 143 6.24 0.37 -3.35
N GLY A 144 7.19 -0.32 -2.74
CA GLY A 144 8.45 0.26 -2.29
C GLY A 144 8.64 0.22 -0.77
N PRO A 145 9.79 0.71 -0.27
CA PRO A 145 10.14 0.73 1.14
C PRO A 145 9.39 1.88 1.85
N CYS A 146 8.28 1.54 2.50
CA CYS A 146 7.50 2.50 3.27
C CYS A 146 6.90 1.82 4.50
N LEU A 147 7.34 2.25 5.67
CA LEU A 147 6.74 1.88 6.95
C LEU A 147 5.77 2.97 7.38
N ALA A 148 4.59 2.56 7.83
CA ALA A 148 3.52 3.49 8.19
C ALA A 148 3.96 4.49 9.28
N LYS A 149 4.71 4.03 10.29
CA LYS A 149 5.19 4.88 11.38
C LYS A 149 6.21 5.92 10.89
N GLU A 150 7.08 5.55 9.96
CA GLU A 150 8.07 6.48 9.37
C GLU A 150 7.37 7.53 8.52
N LEU A 151 6.40 7.13 7.68
CA LEU A 151 5.62 8.07 6.87
C LEU A 151 4.84 9.06 7.74
N ALA A 152 4.20 8.59 8.82
CA ALA A 152 3.47 9.44 9.75
C ALA A 152 4.40 10.42 10.49
N ASN A 153 5.65 10.04 10.74
CA ASN A 153 6.70 10.89 11.33
C ASN A 153 7.41 11.77 10.29
N LYS A 154 6.93 11.80 9.04
CA LYS A 154 7.49 12.58 7.93
C LYS A 154 8.96 12.25 7.64
N THR A 155 9.37 11.00 7.90
CA THR A 155 10.69 10.51 7.51
C THR A 155 10.75 10.41 5.99
N HIS A 156 11.86 10.85 5.38
CA HIS A 156 12.04 10.80 3.94
C HIS A 156 11.86 9.36 3.43
N THR A 157 10.88 9.19 2.58
CA THR A 157 10.44 7.89 2.07
C THR A 157 10.23 7.97 0.57
N SER A 158 10.68 6.96 -0.15
CA SER A 158 10.50 6.86 -1.61
C SER A 158 9.67 5.63 -1.93
N VAL A 159 8.68 5.79 -2.83
CA VAL A 159 7.77 4.72 -3.27
C VAL A 159 7.50 4.79 -4.77
N VAL A 160 6.89 3.74 -5.30
CA VAL A 160 6.45 3.69 -6.70
C VAL A 160 4.94 3.57 -6.74
N PHE A 161 4.27 4.47 -7.47
CA PHE A 161 2.87 4.28 -7.86
C PHE A 161 2.82 3.76 -9.29
N ALA A 162 2.10 2.67 -9.49
CA ALA A 162 1.98 2.02 -10.80
C ALA A 162 0.53 1.98 -11.29
N ASN A 163 0.36 2.22 -12.57
CA ASN A 163 -0.90 2.07 -13.29
C ASN A 163 -0.60 1.68 -14.74
N LYS A 164 -1.46 0.89 -15.38
CA LYS A 164 -1.34 0.55 -16.81
C LYS A 164 -1.22 1.79 -17.70
N GLU A 165 -1.82 2.91 -17.25
CA GLU A 165 -1.71 4.22 -17.88
C GLU A 165 -0.81 5.14 -17.04
N LEU A 166 0.42 5.38 -17.48
CA LEU A 166 1.39 6.20 -16.74
C LEU A 166 0.86 7.60 -16.39
N LYS A 167 0.00 8.17 -17.23
CA LYS A 167 -0.66 9.45 -16.99
C LYS A 167 -1.43 9.46 -15.66
N ILE A 168 -2.14 8.37 -15.36
CA ILE A 168 -2.92 8.22 -14.14
C ILE A 168 -2.00 8.10 -12.92
N ALA A 169 -0.96 7.25 -13.01
CA ALA A 169 0.03 7.16 -11.94
C ALA A 169 0.64 8.53 -11.61
N LYS A 170 0.98 9.33 -12.64
CA LYS A 170 1.48 10.70 -12.49
C LYS A 170 0.45 11.66 -11.89
N GLN A 171 -0.84 11.52 -12.21
CA GLN A 171 -1.89 12.35 -11.62
C GLN A 171 -2.04 12.05 -10.13
N ILE A 172 -2.10 10.77 -9.75
CA ILE A 172 -2.22 10.35 -8.34
C ILE A 172 -0.97 10.73 -7.55
N SER A 173 0.24 10.57 -8.12
CA SER A 173 1.47 10.92 -7.42
C SER A 173 1.53 12.39 -7.02
N LYS A 174 1.04 13.30 -7.85
CA LYS A 174 0.97 14.74 -7.54
C LYS A 174 0.08 15.07 -6.33
N LEU A 175 -0.88 14.24 -6.01
CA LEU A 175 -1.77 14.44 -4.86
C LEU A 175 -1.07 14.14 -3.52
N ALA A 176 -0.10 13.23 -3.52
CA ALA A 176 0.52 12.76 -2.30
C ALA A 176 2.03 13.07 -2.18
N SER A 177 2.69 13.52 -3.25
CA SER A 177 4.11 13.89 -3.19
C SER A 177 4.32 15.11 -2.31
N THR A 178 5.31 15.04 -1.41
CA THR A 178 5.76 16.12 -0.53
C THR A 178 7.28 16.19 -0.54
N ASP A 179 7.89 17.05 0.23
CA ASP A 179 9.33 17.16 0.44
C ASP A 179 9.92 15.92 1.17
N TYR A 180 9.09 15.13 1.86
CA TYR A 180 9.49 13.90 2.56
C TYR A 180 8.90 12.61 1.95
N TYR A 181 7.86 12.69 1.09
CA TYR A 181 7.25 11.53 0.44
C TYR A 181 7.44 11.59 -1.07
N HIS A 182 8.49 10.92 -1.55
CA HIS A 182 8.92 10.97 -2.95
C HIS A 182 8.26 9.82 -3.73
N ILE A 183 7.45 10.16 -4.75
CA ILE A 183 6.69 9.17 -5.50
C ILE A 183 7.20 9.09 -6.93
N PHE A 184 7.79 7.94 -7.27
CA PHE A 184 8.11 7.56 -8.64
C PHE A 184 6.90 6.90 -9.29
N THR A 185 6.85 6.87 -10.62
CA THR A 185 5.71 6.31 -11.35
C THR A 185 6.14 5.23 -12.33
N SER A 186 5.31 4.19 -12.50
CA SER A 186 5.57 3.05 -13.39
C SER A 186 4.30 2.64 -14.13
N GLU A 187 4.46 2.03 -15.32
CA GLU A 187 3.39 1.34 -16.04
C GLU A 187 3.28 -0.13 -15.62
N ASP A 188 4.31 -0.67 -14.96
CA ASP A 188 4.35 -2.06 -14.54
C ASP A 188 3.67 -2.28 -13.18
N ILE A 189 2.34 -2.22 -13.18
CA ILE A 189 1.55 -2.48 -11.99
C ILE A 189 1.75 -3.91 -11.47
N VAL A 190 1.99 -4.87 -12.38
CA VAL A 190 2.21 -6.27 -12.00
C VAL A 190 3.51 -6.41 -11.23
N GLY A 191 4.60 -5.90 -11.77
CA GLY A 191 5.90 -5.95 -11.09
C GLY A 191 5.89 -5.25 -9.74
N VAL A 192 5.26 -4.08 -9.64
CA VAL A 192 5.17 -3.32 -8.38
C VAL A 192 4.39 -4.09 -7.32
N GLU A 193 3.23 -4.67 -7.64
CA GLU A 193 2.45 -5.44 -6.66
C GLU A 193 3.11 -6.76 -6.28
N VAL A 194 3.70 -7.46 -7.23
CA VAL A 194 4.44 -8.70 -6.96
C VAL A 194 5.60 -8.43 -6.02
N CYS A 195 6.43 -7.44 -6.31
CA CYS A 195 7.53 -7.04 -5.43
C CYS A 195 7.05 -6.69 -4.03
N ALA A 196 5.98 -5.88 -3.93
CA ALA A 196 5.41 -5.49 -2.64
C ALA A 196 4.88 -6.70 -1.84
N ALA A 197 4.38 -7.74 -2.51
CA ALA A 197 3.83 -8.92 -1.88
C ALA A 197 4.90 -9.88 -1.34
N ILE A 198 6.01 -10.08 -2.08
CA ILE A 198 6.98 -11.15 -1.76
C ILE A 198 8.25 -10.65 -1.08
N LYS A 199 8.60 -9.37 -1.22
CA LYS A 199 9.84 -8.79 -0.66
C LYS A 199 10.03 -9.10 0.83
N ASN A 200 8.99 -9.03 1.63
CA ASN A 200 9.08 -9.26 3.07
C ASN A 200 9.44 -10.70 3.43
N ILE A 201 9.10 -11.68 2.60
CA ILE A 201 9.48 -13.09 2.80
C ILE A 201 11.00 -13.23 2.75
N PHE A 202 11.62 -12.63 1.74
CA PHE A 202 13.07 -12.64 1.58
C PHE A 202 13.78 -11.84 2.66
N SER A 203 13.27 -10.66 2.99
CA SER A 203 13.78 -9.84 4.10
C SER A 203 13.78 -10.61 5.43
N MET A 204 12.72 -11.40 5.69
CA MET A 204 12.64 -12.24 6.88
C MET A 204 13.69 -13.37 6.85
N ALA A 205 13.92 -14.01 5.71
CA ALA A 205 14.93 -15.06 5.57
C ALA A 205 16.36 -14.51 5.78
N ILE A 206 16.65 -13.33 5.22
CA ILE A 206 17.92 -12.63 5.40
C ILE A 206 18.12 -12.27 6.88
N GLY A 207 17.13 -11.68 7.52
CA GLY A 207 17.18 -11.34 8.95
C GLY A 207 17.33 -12.55 9.85
N ALA A 208 16.68 -13.67 9.54
CA ALA A 208 16.82 -14.93 10.26
C ALA A 208 18.25 -15.48 10.15
N SER A 209 18.88 -15.40 8.97
CA SER A 209 20.28 -15.84 8.80
C SER A 209 21.25 -15.04 9.66
N GLN A 210 21.05 -13.73 9.77
CA GLN A 210 21.85 -12.86 10.64
C GLN A 210 21.64 -13.22 12.12
N GLY A 211 20.39 -13.45 12.52
CA GLY A 211 20.06 -13.87 13.89
C GLY A 211 20.70 -15.20 14.27
N LEU A 212 20.67 -16.20 13.39
CA LEU A 212 21.30 -17.51 13.61
C LEU A 212 22.83 -17.40 13.71
N CYS A 213 23.48 -16.62 12.86
CA CYS A 213 24.92 -16.37 12.96
C CYS A 213 25.30 -15.73 14.32
N ASN A 214 24.45 -14.87 14.86
CA ASN A 214 24.69 -14.21 16.13
C ASN A 214 24.47 -15.12 17.34
N LEU A 215 23.60 -16.13 17.26
CA LEU A 215 23.29 -17.03 18.38
C LEU A 215 24.50 -17.89 18.81
N ASN A 216 25.29 -18.34 17.84
CA ASN A 216 26.44 -19.25 18.07
C ASN A 216 27.79 -18.51 18.09
N ALA A 217 27.79 -17.20 18.00
CA ALA A 217 28.99 -16.41 17.89
C ALA A 217 29.50 -15.92 19.29
N THR A 218 30.80 -15.86 19.46
CA THR A 218 31.40 -15.14 20.59
C THR A 218 31.04 -13.66 20.54
N LYS A 219 31.18 -12.94 21.66
CA LYS A 219 30.92 -11.49 21.72
C LYS A 219 31.68 -10.72 20.65
N GLU A 220 32.95 -11.05 20.45
CA GLU A 220 33.83 -10.42 19.45
C GLU A 220 33.35 -10.66 18.01
N VAL A 221 32.82 -11.84 17.72
CA VAL A 221 32.25 -12.19 16.38
C VAL A 221 30.93 -11.46 16.12
N ARG A 222 30.07 -11.32 17.15
CA ARG A 222 28.81 -10.57 17.03
C ARG A 222 29.04 -9.10 16.71
N GLU A 223 30.09 -8.50 17.27
CA GLU A 223 30.44 -7.09 17.03
C GLU A 223 30.94 -6.84 15.59
N LYS A 224 31.43 -7.87 14.88
CA LYS A 224 32.00 -7.74 13.52
C LYS A 224 31.00 -7.85 12.37
N ASN A 225 29.73 -8.15 12.62
CA ASN A 225 28.66 -8.22 11.61
C ASN A 225 29.06 -8.96 10.31
N TYR A 226 29.29 -10.27 10.39
CA TYR A 226 29.58 -11.08 9.20
C TYR A 226 28.34 -11.17 8.28
N LEU A 227 28.45 -10.64 7.06
CA LEU A 227 27.32 -10.47 6.14
C LEU A 227 27.35 -11.42 4.92
N ASN A 228 28.32 -12.35 4.83
CA ASN A 228 28.45 -13.21 3.64
C ASN A 228 27.17 -14.00 3.32
N THR A 229 26.57 -14.65 4.32
CA THR A 229 25.31 -15.40 4.13
C THR A 229 24.17 -14.47 3.76
N ALA A 230 24.07 -13.32 4.42
CA ALA A 230 23.04 -12.33 4.09
C ALA A 230 23.18 -11.81 2.65
N ALA A 231 24.42 -11.51 2.22
CA ALA A 231 24.69 -11.08 0.85
C ALA A 231 24.33 -12.15 -0.20
N ALA A 232 24.65 -13.42 0.06
CA ALA A 232 24.26 -14.52 -0.80
C ALA A 232 22.73 -14.66 -0.88
N LEU A 233 22.03 -14.57 0.25
CA LEU A 233 20.58 -14.63 0.29
C LEU A 233 19.93 -13.42 -0.41
N VAL A 234 20.49 -12.22 -0.30
CA VAL A 234 20.01 -11.04 -1.06
C VAL A 234 20.09 -11.32 -2.55
N ASN A 235 21.24 -11.81 -3.05
CA ASN A 235 21.42 -12.12 -4.47
C ASN A 235 20.41 -13.17 -4.95
N GLU A 236 20.23 -14.26 -4.20
CA GLU A 236 19.26 -15.31 -4.57
C GLU A 236 17.81 -14.79 -4.48
N SER A 237 17.49 -13.98 -3.50
CA SER A 237 16.17 -13.35 -3.37
C SER A 237 15.83 -12.49 -4.60
N ILE A 238 16.77 -11.68 -5.07
CA ILE A 238 16.58 -10.89 -6.28
C ILE A 238 16.32 -11.80 -7.50
N ARG A 239 17.09 -12.88 -7.64
CA ARG A 239 16.93 -13.84 -8.73
C ARG A 239 15.55 -14.51 -8.71
N GLU A 240 15.10 -14.97 -7.55
CA GLU A 240 13.78 -15.58 -7.38
C GLU A 240 12.65 -14.57 -7.61
N MET A 241 12.79 -13.33 -7.12
CA MET A 241 11.83 -12.26 -7.37
C MET A 241 11.70 -11.96 -8.85
N ILE A 242 12.79 -11.93 -9.61
CA ILE A 242 12.76 -11.74 -11.07
C ILE A 242 11.96 -12.86 -11.72
N ILE A 243 12.31 -14.13 -11.45
CA ILE A 243 11.62 -15.29 -12.01
C ILE A 243 10.12 -15.25 -11.71
N PHE A 244 9.74 -14.96 -10.47
CA PHE A 244 8.35 -14.92 -10.06
C PHE A 244 7.58 -13.77 -10.71
N THR A 245 8.20 -12.59 -10.79
CA THR A 245 7.63 -11.40 -11.42
C THR A 245 7.39 -11.62 -12.92
N GLU A 246 8.37 -12.16 -13.64
CA GLU A 246 8.25 -12.45 -15.07
C GLU A 246 7.19 -13.53 -15.37
N LYS A 247 7.06 -14.55 -14.51
CA LYS A 247 5.96 -15.55 -14.61
C LYS A 247 4.57 -14.91 -14.55
N LEU A 248 4.43 -13.81 -13.81
CA LEU A 248 3.19 -13.04 -13.71
C LEU A 248 3.10 -11.91 -14.74
N LYS A 249 4.05 -11.83 -15.69
CA LYS A 249 4.14 -10.83 -16.76
C LYS A 249 4.48 -9.41 -16.27
N GLY A 250 5.15 -9.28 -15.14
CA GLY A 250 5.81 -8.06 -14.71
C GLY A 250 7.24 -8.00 -15.29
N LYS A 251 7.91 -6.85 -15.10
CA LYS A 251 9.22 -6.56 -15.66
C LYS A 251 10.33 -6.78 -14.64
N LYS A 252 11.46 -7.38 -15.05
CA LYS A 252 12.65 -7.55 -14.19
C LYS A 252 13.23 -6.21 -13.72
N GLU A 253 13.14 -5.16 -14.54
CA GLU A 253 13.61 -3.83 -14.19
C GLU A 253 12.88 -3.26 -12.97
N THR A 254 11.61 -3.63 -12.77
CA THR A 254 10.84 -3.25 -11.57
C THR A 254 11.39 -3.91 -10.31
N VAL A 255 11.86 -5.16 -10.42
CA VAL A 255 12.50 -5.87 -9.30
C VAL A 255 13.83 -5.22 -8.92
N LEU A 256 14.62 -4.81 -9.92
CA LEU A 256 15.92 -4.14 -9.72
C LEU A 256 15.78 -2.66 -9.32
N GLY A 257 14.58 -2.16 -9.30
CA GLY A 257 14.26 -0.79 -8.90
C GLY A 257 13.70 -0.69 -7.48
N LEU A 258 13.25 0.50 -7.13
CA LEU A 258 12.75 0.86 -5.79
C LEU A 258 11.59 -0.03 -5.28
N ALA A 259 10.80 -0.64 -6.16
CA ALA A 259 9.72 -1.52 -5.74
C ALA A 259 10.22 -2.86 -5.19
N GLY A 260 11.32 -3.37 -5.72
CA GLY A 260 11.86 -4.69 -5.39
C GLY A 260 13.01 -4.68 -4.39
N ILE A 261 13.93 -3.74 -4.50
CA ILE A 261 15.15 -3.70 -3.68
C ILE A 261 15.03 -2.69 -2.55
#